data_1805a65d991963e934645dd44dd73db3
#
_entry.id   1805a65d991963e934645dd44dd73db3
#
_cell.length_a   1.000
_cell.length_b   1.000
_cell.length_c   1.000
_cell.angle_alpha   90.00
_cell.angle_beta   90.00
_cell.angle_gamma   90.00
#
_symmetry.space_group_name_H-M   'P 1'
#
loop_
_entity.id
_entity.type
_entity.pdbx_description
1 polymer ?
#
loop_
_entity_poly.entity_id
_entity_poly.type
_entity_poly.pdbx_seq_one_letter_code
_entity_poly.pdbx_strand_id
1 'polypeptide(L)'
;MKWMKTEALQEDTVYKRLIFAPGMYKADGSSEDFEYLKYYGRRLSEELEQIFDCHVHIHKGSAYLLSGDDCRMGTVFPGNNSISDILLLCFREIRKKIEKGQWKTGLDETCLIDGIEFENMIKEMKQEYGSGFSKNYREMPEGEFVKSVLDEMELWMFIRKEEATHQIKICPLTGKIQGSYPEDYMGGRNDE
;
A
#
# COMPACT_ATOMS: atom_id res chain seq x y z
N MET A 1 10.25 29.77 -23.78
CA MET A 1 11.44 29.06 -23.29
C MET A 1 11.41 28.73 -21.79
N LYS A 2 10.88 29.58 -20.92
CA LYS A 2 10.76 29.32 -19.46
C LYS A 2 9.73 28.21 -19.13
N TRP A 3 8.60 28.16 -19.82
CA TRP A 3 7.52 27.17 -19.67
C TRP A 3 7.96 25.75 -20.02
N MET A 4 8.68 25.55 -21.11
CA MET A 4 9.16 24.24 -21.55
C MET A 4 10.17 23.61 -20.54
N LYS A 5 11.00 24.46 -19.89
CA LYS A 5 11.92 23.97 -18.84
C LYS A 5 11.17 23.53 -17.56
N THR A 6 10.08 24.20 -17.23
CA THR A 6 9.26 23.89 -16.05
C THR A 6 8.50 22.58 -16.27
N GLU A 7 7.95 22.38 -17.47
CA GLU A 7 7.23 21.16 -17.84
C GLU A 7 8.14 19.92 -17.88
N ALA A 8 9.34 20.03 -18.47
CA ALA A 8 10.31 18.94 -18.48
C ALA A 8 10.82 18.57 -17.07
N LEU A 9 10.98 19.56 -16.18
CA LEU A 9 11.34 19.33 -14.78
C LEU A 9 10.21 18.63 -14.01
N GLN A 10 8.97 18.98 -14.28
CA GLN A 10 7.79 18.38 -13.65
C GLN A 10 7.60 16.94 -14.13
N GLU A 11 7.79 16.69 -15.41
CA GLU A 11 7.78 15.34 -15.99
C GLU A 11 8.81 14.43 -15.32
N ASP A 12 10.07 14.87 -15.23
CA ASP A 12 11.15 14.12 -14.57
C ASP A 12 10.81 13.83 -13.10
N THR A 13 10.21 14.78 -12.39
CA THR A 13 9.77 14.62 -11.02
C THR A 13 8.67 13.57 -10.89
N VAL A 14 7.66 13.61 -11.78
CA VAL A 14 6.55 12.66 -11.79
C VAL A 14 7.03 11.25 -12.12
N TYR A 15 7.90 11.10 -13.13
CA TYR A 15 8.52 9.81 -13.45
C TYR A 15 9.27 9.21 -12.28
N LYS A 16 10.13 10.00 -11.63
CA LYS A 16 10.89 9.55 -10.46
C LYS A 16 9.96 9.10 -9.33
N ARG A 17 8.90 9.86 -9.07
CA ARG A 17 7.94 9.49 -8.04
C ARG A 17 7.18 8.20 -8.38
N LEU A 18 6.76 8.02 -9.62
CA LEU A 18 6.09 6.79 -10.05
C LEU A 18 7.00 5.56 -9.97
N ILE A 19 8.28 5.69 -10.31
CA ILE A 19 9.22 4.56 -10.37
C ILE A 19 9.75 4.21 -8.97
N PHE A 20 10.03 5.21 -8.13
CA PHE A 20 10.70 5.01 -6.84
C PHE A 20 9.76 5.02 -5.63
N ALA A 21 8.53 5.47 -5.78
CA ALA A 21 7.54 5.45 -4.73
C ALA A 21 6.43 4.43 -5.05
N PRO A 22 6.03 3.61 -4.06
CA PRO A 22 4.96 2.61 -4.25
C PRO A 22 3.63 3.22 -4.67
N GLY A 23 3.39 4.47 -4.30
CA GLY A 23 2.19 5.21 -4.64
C GLY A 23 2.40 6.72 -4.60
N MET A 24 1.54 7.44 -5.27
CA MET A 24 1.51 8.90 -5.33
C MET A 24 0.13 9.38 -4.91
N TYR A 25 0.06 10.17 -3.86
CA TYR A 25 -1.21 10.68 -3.34
C TYR A 25 -1.32 12.19 -3.54
N LYS A 26 -2.50 12.66 -3.92
CA LYS A 26 -2.78 14.09 -4.09
C LYS A 26 -2.54 14.89 -2.79
N ALA A 27 -2.78 14.27 -1.65
CA ALA A 27 -2.59 14.87 -0.33
C ALA A 27 -1.11 15.04 0.06
N ASP A 28 -0.15 14.49 -0.68
CA ASP A 28 1.28 14.51 -0.35
C ASP A 28 2.02 15.80 -0.74
N GLY A 29 1.30 16.89 -0.88
CA GLY A 29 1.90 18.24 -0.98
C GLY A 29 2.26 18.70 -2.39
N SER A 30 2.18 17.87 -3.44
CA SER A 30 2.35 18.33 -4.82
C SER A 30 1.08 18.12 -5.63
N SER A 31 0.08 18.96 -5.38
CA SER A 31 -1.13 18.96 -6.21
C SER A 31 -0.78 19.17 -7.69
N GLU A 32 0.29 19.91 -7.98
CA GLU A 32 0.78 20.18 -9.33
C GLU A 32 1.28 18.91 -10.04
N ASP A 33 2.06 18.07 -9.36
CA ASP A 33 2.54 16.80 -9.93
C ASP A 33 1.37 15.84 -10.18
N PHE A 34 0.39 15.82 -9.27
CA PHE A 34 -0.78 14.97 -9.44
C PHE A 34 -1.69 15.46 -10.57
N GLU A 35 -1.87 16.78 -10.73
CA GLU A 35 -2.58 17.34 -11.87
C GLU A 35 -1.82 17.10 -13.19
N TYR A 36 -0.47 17.24 -13.19
CA TYR A 36 0.35 16.85 -14.34
C TYR A 36 0.09 15.39 -14.74
N LEU A 37 0.11 14.49 -13.76
CA LEU A 37 -0.16 13.07 -13.98
C LEU A 37 -1.57 12.83 -14.56
N LYS A 38 -2.57 13.57 -14.15
CA LYS A 38 -3.92 13.47 -14.73
C LYS A 38 -3.98 13.87 -16.19
N TYR A 39 -3.22 14.89 -16.59
CA TYR A 39 -3.18 15.37 -17.97
C TYR A 39 -2.37 14.45 -18.88
N TYR A 40 -1.22 13.97 -18.42
CA TYR A 40 -0.24 13.25 -19.22
C TYR A 40 -0.14 11.76 -18.89
N GLY A 41 -0.94 11.28 -17.95
CA GLY A 41 -0.84 9.92 -17.39
C GLY A 41 -0.95 8.82 -18.44
N ARG A 42 -1.74 9.03 -19.49
CA ARG A 42 -1.82 8.07 -20.60
C ARG A 42 -0.49 7.93 -21.33
N ARG A 43 0.14 9.05 -21.70
CA ARG A 43 1.45 9.04 -22.36
C ARG A 43 2.52 8.41 -21.47
N LEU A 44 2.56 8.81 -20.20
CA LEU A 44 3.49 8.25 -19.21
C LEU A 44 3.27 6.75 -19.03
N SER A 45 2.02 6.29 -19.04
CA SER A 45 1.71 4.86 -18.95
C SER A 45 2.20 4.09 -20.19
N GLU A 46 1.97 4.61 -21.40
CA GLU A 46 2.45 4.00 -22.66
C GLU A 46 3.98 3.88 -22.68
N GLU A 47 4.69 4.89 -22.19
CA GLU A 47 6.17 4.89 -22.11
C GLU A 47 6.68 3.90 -21.03
N LEU A 48 6.05 3.86 -19.84
CA LEU A 48 6.43 2.93 -18.77
C LEU A 48 6.11 1.48 -19.12
N GLU A 49 5.04 1.23 -19.88
CA GLU A 49 4.70 -0.08 -20.41
C GLU A 49 5.79 -0.60 -21.35
N GLN A 50 6.27 0.24 -22.27
CA GLN A 50 7.33 -0.16 -23.22
C GLN A 50 8.66 -0.45 -22.54
N ILE A 51 9.01 0.28 -21.47
CA ILE A 51 10.31 0.18 -20.81
C ILE A 51 10.29 -0.90 -19.73
N PHE A 52 9.25 -0.93 -18.88
CA PHE A 52 9.20 -1.71 -17.66
C PHE A 52 8.08 -2.74 -17.61
N ASP A 53 7.20 -2.78 -18.60
CA ASP A 53 5.96 -3.56 -18.57
C ASP A 53 5.10 -3.20 -17.34
N CYS A 54 4.86 -1.89 -17.16
CA CYS A 54 4.07 -1.34 -16.07
C CYS A 54 3.05 -0.33 -16.59
N HIS A 55 1.85 -0.34 -15.99
CA HIS A 55 0.77 0.59 -16.32
C HIS A 55 0.53 1.57 -15.18
N VAL A 56 0.35 2.86 -15.49
CA VAL A 56 -0.05 3.86 -14.51
C VAL A 56 -1.55 3.75 -14.25
N HIS A 57 -1.92 3.43 -13.04
CA HIS A 57 -3.31 3.49 -12.59
C HIS A 57 -3.55 4.78 -11.81
N ILE A 58 -4.53 5.59 -12.27
CA ILE A 58 -4.90 6.85 -11.63
C ILE A 58 -6.32 6.74 -11.12
N HIS A 59 -6.50 7.01 -9.84
CA HIS A 59 -7.81 7.07 -9.20
C HIS A 59 -7.94 8.43 -8.48
N LYS A 60 -9.12 8.87 -8.15
CA LYS A 60 -9.48 10.19 -7.56
C LYS A 60 -8.33 11.00 -6.94
N GLY A 61 -7.66 10.47 -5.94
CA GLY A 61 -6.59 11.13 -5.19
C GLY A 61 -5.32 10.28 -5.06
N SER A 62 -5.21 9.16 -5.79
CA SER A 62 -4.06 8.25 -5.76
C SER A 62 -3.66 7.80 -7.15
N ALA A 63 -2.37 7.52 -7.33
CA ALA A 63 -1.82 6.90 -8.52
C ALA A 63 -0.72 5.90 -8.13
N TYR A 64 -0.58 4.83 -8.87
CA TYR A 64 0.42 3.78 -8.64
C TYR A 64 0.71 3.04 -9.94
N LEU A 65 1.81 2.31 -9.97
CA LEU A 65 2.14 1.43 -11.07
C LEU A 65 1.56 0.03 -10.82
N LEU A 66 0.92 -0.50 -11.85
CA LEU A 66 0.57 -1.92 -11.94
C LEU A 66 1.62 -2.63 -12.78
N SER A 67 2.22 -3.68 -12.23
CA SER A 67 3.17 -4.52 -12.96
C SER A 67 2.42 -5.44 -13.92
N GLY A 68 2.92 -5.54 -15.15
CA GLY A 68 2.56 -6.60 -16.09
C GLY A 68 3.28 -7.92 -15.78
N ASP A 69 3.04 -8.92 -16.61
CA ASP A 69 3.60 -10.28 -16.43
C ASP A 69 5.13 -10.30 -16.60
N ASP A 70 5.67 -9.45 -17.49
CA ASP A 70 7.10 -9.33 -17.78
C ASP A 70 7.75 -8.10 -17.09
N CYS A 71 7.20 -7.69 -15.95
CA CYS A 71 7.65 -6.50 -15.22
C CYS A 71 9.16 -6.55 -14.94
N ARG A 72 9.86 -5.50 -15.36
CA ARG A 72 11.31 -5.34 -15.21
C ARG A 72 11.71 -4.45 -14.05
N MET A 73 10.76 -4.05 -13.21
CA MET A 73 11.04 -3.31 -11.98
C MET A 73 11.56 -4.26 -10.91
N GLY A 74 12.59 -3.82 -10.17
CA GLY A 74 13.29 -4.68 -9.22
C GLY A 74 12.49 -5.05 -7.98
N THR A 75 11.51 -4.23 -7.59
CA THR A 75 10.71 -4.46 -6.38
C THR A 75 9.25 -4.15 -6.67
N VAL A 76 8.41 -5.15 -6.49
CA VAL A 76 6.96 -5.07 -6.70
C VAL A 76 6.23 -5.59 -5.46
N PHE A 77 5.02 -5.08 -5.23
CA PHE A 77 4.13 -5.60 -4.17
C PHE A 77 2.89 -6.25 -4.83
N PRO A 78 2.44 -7.42 -4.36
CA PRO A 78 3.09 -8.26 -3.34
C PRO A 78 4.35 -8.94 -3.87
N GLY A 79 5.38 -9.00 -3.02
CA GLY A 79 6.58 -9.80 -3.28
C GLY A 79 6.36 -11.27 -2.89
N ASN A 80 7.21 -12.15 -3.38
CA ASN A 80 7.20 -13.57 -2.98
C ASN A 80 7.92 -13.76 -1.62
N ASN A 81 7.35 -13.18 -0.56
CA ASN A 81 7.89 -13.26 0.79
C ASN A 81 6.76 -13.22 1.84
N SER A 82 7.05 -13.75 3.02
CA SER A 82 6.08 -13.92 4.10
C SER A 82 5.48 -12.60 4.62
N ILE A 83 6.20 -11.48 4.54
CA ILE A 83 5.66 -10.21 5.00
C ILE A 83 4.58 -9.68 4.05
N SER A 84 4.74 -9.88 2.74
CA SER A 84 3.70 -9.54 1.77
C SER A 84 2.39 -10.29 2.04
N ASP A 85 2.45 -11.58 2.37
CA ASP A 85 1.28 -12.37 2.75
C ASP A 85 0.61 -11.80 4.01
N ILE A 86 1.42 -11.45 5.01
CA ILE A 86 0.93 -10.84 6.25
C ILE A 86 0.25 -9.50 5.96
N LEU A 87 0.83 -8.66 5.10
CA LEU A 87 0.23 -7.37 4.73
C LEU A 87 -1.10 -7.56 3.99
N LEU A 88 -1.20 -8.53 3.10
CA LEU A 88 -2.47 -8.84 2.43
C LEU A 88 -3.55 -9.27 3.44
N LEU A 89 -3.19 -10.01 4.50
CA LEU A 89 -4.10 -10.31 5.61
C LEU A 89 -4.51 -9.04 6.37
N CYS A 90 -3.56 -8.13 6.66
CA CYS A 90 -3.87 -6.83 7.26
C CYS A 90 -4.88 -6.05 6.41
N PHE A 91 -4.72 -6.02 5.08
CA PHE A 91 -5.65 -5.31 4.20
C PHE A 91 -7.05 -5.91 4.25
N ARG A 92 -7.15 -7.24 4.38
CA ARG A 92 -8.43 -7.92 4.57
C ARG A 92 -9.09 -7.51 5.87
N GLU A 93 -8.37 -7.48 6.99
CA GLU A 93 -8.91 -7.06 8.29
C GLU A 93 -9.30 -5.58 8.32
N ILE A 94 -8.48 -4.70 7.73
CA ILE A 94 -8.81 -3.28 7.54
C ILE A 94 -10.14 -3.14 6.78
N ARG A 95 -10.29 -3.85 5.68
CA ARG A 95 -11.50 -3.81 4.87
C ARG A 95 -12.72 -4.28 5.65
N LYS A 96 -12.61 -5.40 6.38
CA LYS A 96 -13.69 -5.90 7.26
C LYS A 96 -14.15 -4.85 8.26
N LYS A 97 -13.21 -4.11 8.89
CA LYS A 97 -13.55 -3.05 9.84
C LYS A 97 -14.27 -1.87 9.16
N ILE A 98 -13.84 -1.50 7.96
CA ILE A 98 -14.50 -0.44 7.15
C ILE A 98 -15.90 -0.89 6.72
N GLU A 99 -16.06 -2.09 6.19
CA GLU A 99 -17.34 -2.65 5.74
C GLU A 99 -18.36 -2.78 6.88
N LYS A 100 -17.88 -3.12 8.08
CA LYS A 100 -18.71 -3.15 9.30
C LYS A 100 -19.01 -1.75 9.87
N GLY A 101 -18.50 -0.68 9.26
CA GLY A 101 -18.69 0.70 9.71
C GLY A 101 -17.96 1.06 11.00
N GLN A 102 -17.03 0.20 11.47
CA GLN A 102 -16.20 0.46 12.64
C GLN A 102 -15.18 1.57 12.32
N TRP A 103 -14.57 1.51 11.13
CA TRP A 103 -13.67 2.52 10.61
C TRP A 103 -14.32 3.29 9.46
N LYS A 104 -14.08 4.60 9.40
CA LYS A 104 -14.71 5.48 8.41
C LYS A 104 -13.66 6.08 7.49
N THR A 105 -13.91 5.97 6.19
CA THR A 105 -13.09 6.63 5.17
C THR A 105 -13.54 8.07 4.97
N GLY A 106 -12.56 8.98 4.83
CA GLY A 106 -12.78 10.36 4.45
C GLY A 106 -13.11 10.53 2.97
N LEU A 107 -13.36 11.78 2.56
CA LEU A 107 -13.62 12.13 1.16
C LEU A 107 -12.40 11.89 0.24
N ASP A 108 -11.21 11.92 0.81
CA ASP A 108 -9.93 11.63 0.16
C ASP A 108 -9.59 10.12 0.12
N GLU A 109 -10.56 9.26 0.50
CA GLU A 109 -10.41 7.81 0.59
C GLU A 109 -9.38 7.35 1.63
N THR A 110 -8.90 8.22 2.50
CA THR A 110 -8.06 7.84 3.65
C THR A 110 -8.91 7.46 4.85
N CYS A 111 -8.34 6.68 5.77
CA CYS A 111 -8.97 6.35 7.04
C CYS A 111 -7.99 6.70 8.17
N LEU A 112 -8.42 7.51 9.13
CA LEU A 112 -7.61 7.93 10.27
C LEU A 112 -8.03 7.16 11.50
N ILE A 113 -7.10 6.40 12.09
CA ILE A 113 -7.36 5.45 13.18
C ILE A 113 -6.40 5.74 14.33
N ASP A 114 -6.86 5.54 15.56
CA ASP A 114 -6.00 5.56 16.75
C ASP A 114 -4.90 4.49 16.62
N GLY A 115 -3.66 4.85 16.95
CA GLY A 115 -2.50 3.96 16.81
C GLY A 115 -2.63 2.67 17.63
N ILE A 116 -3.15 2.77 18.85
CA ILE A 116 -3.34 1.61 19.72
C ILE A 116 -4.41 0.67 19.16
N GLU A 117 -5.49 1.24 18.62
CA GLU A 117 -6.54 0.44 17.97
C GLU A 117 -6.01 -0.31 16.75
N PHE A 118 -5.18 0.35 15.94
CA PHE A 118 -4.56 -0.27 14.78
C PHE A 118 -3.57 -1.38 15.17
N GLU A 119 -2.72 -1.13 16.17
CA GLU A 119 -1.80 -2.15 16.70
C GLU A 119 -2.55 -3.37 17.27
N ASN A 120 -3.66 -3.14 17.98
CA ASN A 120 -4.47 -4.23 18.51
C ASN A 120 -5.07 -5.09 17.39
N MET A 121 -5.52 -4.49 16.29
CA MET A 121 -5.94 -5.25 15.10
C MET A 121 -4.82 -6.16 14.57
N ILE A 122 -3.57 -5.67 14.51
CA ILE A 122 -2.43 -6.48 14.06
C ILE A 122 -2.15 -7.64 15.03
N LYS A 123 -2.27 -7.40 16.35
CA LYS A 123 -2.10 -8.45 17.37
C LYS A 123 -3.19 -9.51 17.27
N GLU A 124 -4.45 -9.11 17.16
CA GLU A 124 -5.59 -10.00 16.95
C GLU A 124 -5.38 -10.87 15.68
N MET A 125 -4.96 -10.25 14.60
CA MET A 125 -4.63 -10.95 13.35
C MET A 125 -3.50 -11.98 13.55
N LYS A 126 -2.44 -11.64 14.30
CA LYS A 126 -1.39 -12.59 14.63
C LYS A 126 -1.90 -13.77 15.44
N GLN A 127 -2.79 -13.53 16.42
CA GLN A 127 -3.38 -14.59 17.23
C GLN A 127 -4.27 -15.52 16.40
N GLU A 128 -5.00 -14.96 15.43
CA GLU A 128 -5.92 -15.73 14.60
C GLU A 128 -5.19 -16.53 13.50
N TYR A 129 -4.23 -15.90 12.79
CA TYR A 129 -3.59 -16.49 11.61
C TYR A 129 -2.13 -16.88 11.81
N GLY A 130 -1.53 -16.56 12.96
CA GLY A 130 -0.10 -16.71 13.20
C GLY A 130 0.43 -18.14 13.10
N SER A 131 -0.41 -19.15 13.30
CA SER A 131 -0.04 -20.57 13.11
C SER A 131 0.36 -20.87 11.65
N GLY A 132 -0.24 -20.16 10.68
CA GLY A 132 0.08 -20.28 9.26
C GLY A 132 1.28 -19.45 8.79
N PHE A 133 1.82 -18.58 9.65
CA PHE A 133 2.97 -17.77 9.28
C PHE A 133 4.27 -18.57 9.22
N SER A 134 5.24 -18.06 8.46
CA SER A 134 6.58 -18.63 8.48
C SER A 134 7.16 -18.64 9.90
N LYS A 135 8.07 -19.57 10.20
CA LYS A 135 8.64 -19.75 11.53
C LYS A 135 9.12 -18.43 12.16
N ASN A 136 9.78 -17.58 11.39
CA ASN A 136 10.31 -16.31 11.89
C ASN A 136 9.21 -15.40 12.41
N TYR A 137 8.11 -15.23 11.68
CA TYR A 137 7.00 -14.37 12.09
C TYR A 137 6.11 -15.00 13.16
N ARG A 138 5.97 -16.33 13.14
CA ARG A 138 5.23 -17.08 14.16
C ARG A 138 5.88 -16.96 15.52
N GLU A 139 7.20 -17.14 15.60
CA GLU A 139 7.98 -17.14 16.85
C GLU A 139 8.42 -15.72 17.28
N MET A 140 8.23 -14.71 16.42
CA MET A 140 8.57 -13.31 16.70
C MET A 140 7.76 -12.77 17.89
N PRO A 141 8.38 -12.07 18.86
CA PRO A 141 7.65 -11.39 19.93
C PRO A 141 6.58 -10.45 19.38
N GLU A 142 5.45 -10.35 20.06
CA GLU A 142 4.28 -9.59 19.58
C GLU A 142 4.61 -8.14 19.23
N GLY A 143 5.36 -7.43 20.10
CA GLY A 143 5.76 -6.05 19.84
C GLY A 143 6.67 -5.88 18.63
N GLU A 144 7.59 -6.84 18.40
CA GLU A 144 8.47 -6.84 17.23
C GLU A 144 7.69 -7.13 15.96
N PHE A 145 6.71 -8.04 16.05
CA PHE A 145 5.83 -8.36 14.93
C PHE A 145 5.00 -7.15 14.50
N VAL A 146 4.35 -6.47 15.47
CA VAL A 146 3.58 -5.24 15.21
C VAL A 146 4.47 -4.20 14.55
N LYS A 147 5.65 -3.96 15.10
CA LYS A 147 6.62 -3.02 14.54
C LYS A 147 7.01 -3.39 13.10
N SER A 148 7.35 -4.65 12.86
CA SER A 148 7.74 -5.13 11.52
C SER A 148 6.62 -4.91 10.49
N VAL A 149 5.37 -5.18 10.86
CA VAL A 149 4.21 -4.94 10.00
C VAL A 149 4.01 -3.45 9.73
N LEU A 150 4.07 -2.62 10.76
CA LEU A 150 3.92 -1.16 10.61
C LEU A 150 5.02 -0.54 9.75
N ASP A 151 6.27 -0.94 9.95
CA ASP A 151 7.40 -0.42 9.21
C ASP A 151 7.31 -0.80 7.72
N GLU A 152 6.90 -2.03 7.42
CA GLU A 152 6.70 -2.48 6.04
C GLU A 152 5.50 -1.79 5.38
N MET A 153 4.38 -1.60 6.10
CA MET A 153 3.23 -0.84 5.58
C MET A 153 3.58 0.61 5.28
N GLU A 154 4.42 1.23 6.11
CA GLU A 154 4.90 2.60 5.90
C GLU A 154 5.87 2.69 4.72
N LEU A 155 6.80 1.73 4.58
CA LEU A 155 7.73 1.62 3.46
C LEU A 155 6.98 1.57 2.12
N TRP A 156 5.90 0.80 2.04
CA TRP A 156 5.04 0.68 0.86
C TRP A 156 4.00 1.80 0.74
N MET A 157 4.04 2.80 1.62
CA MET A 157 3.09 3.91 1.63
C MET A 157 1.61 3.48 1.77
N PHE A 158 1.35 2.33 2.37
CA PHE A 158 0.00 1.87 2.70
C PHE A 158 -0.58 2.59 3.90
N ILE A 159 0.30 3.02 4.80
CA ILE A 159 -0.04 3.85 5.96
C ILE A 159 0.93 5.01 6.11
N ARG A 160 0.56 5.97 6.94
CA ARG A 160 1.43 7.02 7.48
C ARG A 160 1.19 7.15 8.97
N LYS A 161 2.27 7.27 9.73
CA LYS A 161 2.23 7.53 11.16
C LYS A 161 2.15 9.04 11.37
N GLU A 162 1.13 9.49 12.06
CA GLU A 162 0.97 10.88 12.50
C GLU A 162 1.52 11.00 13.91
N GLU A 163 2.82 11.28 14.05
CA GLU A 163 3.52 11.28 15.34
C GLU A 163 2.90 12.22 16.37
N ALA A 164 2.42 13.39 15.93
CA ALA A 164 1.84 14.40 16.83
C ALA A 164 0.53 13.95 17.49
N THR A 165 -0.24 13.07 16.87
CA THR A 165 -1.56 12.62 17.32
C THR A 165 -1.59 11.14 17.70
N HIS A 166 -0.49 10.41 17.50
CA HIS A 166 -0.44 8.96 17.64
C HIS A 166 -1.48 8.21 16.79
N GLN A 167 -1.81 8.79 15.64
CA GLN A 167 -2.78 8.21 14.72
C GLN A 167 -2.09 7.55 13.53
N ILE A 168 -2.76 6.55 12.98
CA ILE A 168 -2.37 5.89 11.73
C ILE A 168 -3.34 6.34 10.64
N LYS A 169 -2.79 6.94 9.59
CA LYS A 169 -3.51 7.27 8.37
C LYS A 169 -3.36 6.15 7.36
N ILE A 170 -4.43 5.41 7.13
CA ILE A 170 -4.48 4.37 6.11
C ILE A 170 -4.68 5.05 4.75
N CYS A 171 -3.79 4.73 3.81
CA CYS A 171 -3.77 5.33 2.48
C CYS A 171 -4.68 4.56 1.49
N PRO A 172 -5.21 5.22 0.45
CA PRO A 172 -6.16 4.63 -0.48
C PRO A 172 -5.67 3.36 -1.20
N LEU A 173 -4.36 3.22 -1.42
CA LEU A 173 -3.77 2.05 -2.07
C LEU A 173 -4.05 0.75 -1.30
N THR A 174 -4.09 0.80 0.03
CA THR A 174 -4.43 -0.33 0.91
C THR A 174 -5.78 -0.96 0.56
N GLY A 175 -6.76 -0.14 0.15
CA GLY A 175 -8.09 -0.61 -0.26
C GLY A 175 -8.18 -1.12 -1.70
N LYS A 176 -7.15 -0.91 -2.52
CA LYS A 176 -7.13 -1.31 -3.94
C LYS A 176 -6.49 -2.68 -4.16
N ILE A 177 -5.69 -3.15 -3.21
CA ILE A 177 -5.00 -4.44 -3.30
C ILE A 177 -5.84 -5.50 -2.62
N GLN A 178 -6.12 -6.58 -3.34
CA GLN A 178 -6.87 -7.71 -2.84
C GLN A 178 -6.08 -9.00 -3.10
N GLY A 179 -5.73 -9.70 -2.03
CA GLY A 179 -5.22 -11.06 -2.11
C GLY A 179 -6.37 -12.08 -2.12
N SER A 180 -6.23 -13.16 -2.89
CA SER A 180 -7.02 -14.36 -2.70
C SER A 180 -6.18 -15.37 -1.93
N TYR A 181 -6.78 -15.97 -0.90
CA TYR A 181 -6.14 -17.00 -0.09
C TYR A 181 -6.78 -18.35 -0.42
N PRO A 182 -6.02 -19.47 -0.44
CA PRO A 182 -6.60 -20.79 -0.43
C PRO A 182 -7.58 -20.93 0.74
N GLU A 183 -8.66 -21.69 0.57
CA GLU A 183 -9.69 -21.87 1.60
C GLU A 183 -9.11 -22.46 2.90
N ASP A 184 -8.04 -23.23 2.80
CA ASP A 184 -7.27 -23.86 3.88
C ASP A 184 -6.24 -22.93 4.54
N TYR A 185 -6.08 -21.70 4.06
CA TYR A 185 -5.25 -20.68 4.73
C TYR A 185 -5.88 -20.14 6.04
N MET A 186 -7.03 -20.64 6.40
CA MET A 186 -7.66 -20.42 7.70
C MET A 186 -6.89 -21.14 8.82
N GLY A 187 -5.57 -20.84 8.89
CA GLY A 187 -4.66 -21.22 9.97
C GLY A 187 -4.95 -22.58 10.57
N GLY A 188 -4.46 -23.66 9.95
CA GLY A 188 -4.27 -24.95 10.61
C GLY A 188 -5.29 -25.40 11.66
N ARG A 189 -6.59 -25.28 11.41
CA ARG A 189 -7.58 -26.14 12.06
C ARG A 189 -7.61 -27.47 11.31
N ASN A 190 -6.55 -28.24 11.47
CA ASN A 190 -6.70 -29.67 11.45
C ASN A 190 -7.18 -30.03 12.85
N ASP A 191 -8.49 -30.10 13.00
CA ASP A 191 -9.09 -30.82 14.09
C ASP A 191 -8.74 -32.30 13.91
N GLU A 192 -7.80 -32.79 14.67
CA GLU A 192 -7.73 -34.15 15.16
C GLU A 192 -7.95 -34.15 16.67
#